data_64655a9f03fea9ea5081b684e415ae07
#
_entry.id   64655a9f03fea9ea5081b684e415ae07
#
_cell.length_a   1.000
_cell.length_b   1.000
_cell.length_c   1.000
_cell.angle_alpha   90.00
_cell.angle_beta   90.00
_cell.angle_gamma   90.00
#
_symmetry.space_group_name_H-M   'P 1'
#
loop_
_entity.id
_entity.type
_entity.pdbx_description
1 polymer ?
#
loop_
_entity_poly.entity_id
_entity_poly.type
_entity_poly.pdbx_seq_one_letter_code
_entity_poly.pdbx_strand_id
1 'polypeptide(L)'
;MKTFDKSSKLEHVAYDIRGPVLDEANRMIANGEKILRLNTGNPAEFGFTAPDEVIRDLIMNVRNSEGYSDSKGIFSARKAIMQYCQLKGFPNVDIDDIYIGNGVSEMISISMQALLDDGDEVLVPMPDYPLWTACVSLAGGNAVHYVCDEKSNWYPDIDDIKSKITSNTKAIVVINPNNPTGSLYPKDVLEQIVDIARQNDLIIFADEIYDRLVMDG
;
A
#
# COMPACT_ATOMS: atom_id res chain seq x y z
N MET A 1 -20.40 21.29 -28.98
CA MET A 1 -19.08 20.78 -28.62
C MET A 1 -19.28 19.54 -27.76
N LYS A 2 -18.61 18.44 -28.05
CA LYS A 2 -18.75 17.21 -27.23
C LYS A 2 -18.04 17.46 -25.90
N THR A 3 -18.74 17.32 -24.78
CA THR A 3 -18.14 17.35 -23.45
C THR A 3 -17.61 15.96 -23.12
N PHE A 4 -16.46 15.93 -22.46
CA PHE A 4 -15.84 14.68 -21.98
C PHE A 4 -15.87 14.69 -20.46
N ASP A 5 -16.59 13.76 -19.88
CA ASP A 5 -16.61 13.55 -18.43
C ASP A 5 -15.57 12.51 -18.00
N LYS A 6 -15.26 12.47 -16.71
CA LYS A 6 -14.40 11.42 -16.15
C LYS A 6 -15.05 10.04 -16.28
N SER A 7 -14.24 8.99 -16.28
CA SER A 7 -14.75 7.61 -16.31
C SER A 7 -15.68 7.33 -15.13
N SER A 8 -16.75 6.56 -15.38
CA SER A 8 -17.66 6.10 -14.33
C SER A 8 -16.96 5.26 -13.25
N LYS A 9 -15.85 4.59 -13.57
CA LYS A 9 -15.01 3.90 -12.59
C LYS A 9 -14.49 4.80 -11.47
N LEU A 10 -14.47 6.13 -11.69
CA LEU A 10 -14.02 7.11 -10.71
C LEU A 10 -15.14 7.64 -9.81
N GLU A 11 -16.39 7.24 -10.03
CA GLU A 11 -17.52 7.73 -9.23
C GLU A 11 -17.46 7.27 -7.77
N HIS A 12 -16.90 6.08 -7.53
CA HIS A 12 -16.76 5.48 -6.20
C HIS A 12 -15.33 5.58 -5.63
N VAL A 13 -14.43 6.30 -6.30
CA VAL A 13 -13.05 6.49 -5.87
C VAL A 13 -12.92 7.77 -5.07
N ALA A 14 -12.87 7.65 -3.75
CA ALA A 14 -12.62 8.75 -2.82
C ALA A 14 -11.11 8.86 -2.52
N TYR A 15 -10.28 9.04 -3.54
CA TYR A 15 -8.85 9.33 -3.37
C TYR A 15 -8.63 10.84 -3.37
N ASP A 16 -9.26 11.52 -2.41
CA ASP A 16 -9.18 12.98 -2.32
C ASP A 16 -8.26 13.42 -1.17
N ILE A 17 -6.95 13.42 -1.45
CA ILE A 17 -5.95 14.05 -0.56
C ILE A 17 -6.04 15.59 -0.63
N ARG A 18 -6.86 16.13 -1.54
CA ARG A 18 -6.96 17.55 -1.88
C ARG A 18 -8.37 18.10 -1.64
N GLY A 19 -8.96 17.76 -0.52
CA GLY A 19 -10.30 18.23 -0.18
C GLY A 19 -10.34 19.66 0.38
N PRO A 20 -11.52 20.11 0.80
CA PRO A 20 -11.76 21.46 1.31
C PRO A 20 -10.85 21.86 2.48
N VAL A 21 -10.37 20.90 3.25
CA VAL A 21 -9.40 21.13 4.35
C VAL A 21 -8.06 21.62 3.80
N LEU A 22 -7.57 21.03 2.69
CA LEU A 22 -6.32 21.48 2.07
C LEU A 22 -6.47 22.87 1.43
N ASP A 23 -7.61 23.14 0.79
CA ASP A 23 -7.89 24.43 0.20
C ASP A 23 -7.91 25.53 1.27
N GLU A 24 -8.53 25.27 2.41
CA GLU A 24 -8.54 26.21 3.54
C GLU A 24 -7.13 26.37 4.14
N ALA A 25 -6.37 25.30 4.31
CA ALA A 25 -4.98 25.36 4.77
C ALA A 25 -4.12 26.20 3.83
N ASN A 26 -4.27 26.04 2.52
CA ASN A 26 -3.55 26.83 1.52
C ASN A 26 -3.97 28.32 1.56
N ARG A 27 -5.25 28.62 1.77
CA ARG A 27 -5.74 29.99 1.97
C ARG A 27 -5.11 30.64 3.21
N MET A 28 -5.05 29.92 4.33
CA MET A 28 -4.44 30.41 5.57
C MET A 28 -2.94 30.68 5.37
N ILE A 29 -2.22 29.77 4.70
CA ILE A 29 -0.79 29.96 4.36
C ILE A 29 -0.59 31.20 3.50
N ALA A 30 -1.45 31.41 2.49
CA ALA A 30 -1.39 32.60 1.63
C ALA A 30 -1.60 33.90 2.42
N ASN A 31 -2.33 33.85 3.54
CA ASN A 31 -2.53 34.95 4.48
C ASN A 31 -1.39 35.12 5.51
N GLY A 32 -0.34 34.31 5.41
CA GLY A 32 0.84 34.37 6.30
C GLY A 32 0.73 33.55 7.58
N GLU A 33 -0.30 32.71 7.71
CA GLU A 33 -0.46 31.83 8.86
C GLU A 33 0.47 30.61 8.75
N LYS A 34 0.98 30.15 9.89
CA LYS A 34 1.82 28.93 9.96
C LYS A 34 0.94 27.73 10.20
N ILE A 35 0.90 26.81 9.24
CA ILE A 35 0.17 25.55 9.34
C ILE A 35 1.15 24.40 9.50
N LEU A 36 0.98 23.61 10.57
CA LEU A 36 1.69 22.33 10.74
C LEU A 36 0.93 21.24 9.98
N ARG A 37 1.56 20.71 8.95
CA ARG A 37 0.99 19.62 8.13
C ARG A 37 1.33 18.28 8.74
N LEU A 38 0.30 17.55 9.22
CA LEU A 38 0.42 16.21 9.79
C LEU A 38 -0.28 15.13 8.95
N ASN A 39 -0.83 15.52 7.80
CA ASN A 39 -1.62 14.66 6.93
C ASN A 39 -0.78 13.84 5.94
N THR A 40 0.49 14.18 5.76
CA THR A 40 1.40 13.47 4.86
C THR A 40 2.76 13.36 5.54
N GLY A 41 3.28 12.14 5.65
CA GLY A 41 4.63 11.91 6.15
C GLY A 41 5.66 12.44 5.15
N ASN A 42 6.42 13.47 5.56
CA ASN A 42 7.53 14.00 4.78
C ASN A 42 8.76 14.20 5.67
N PRO A 43 9.51 13.12 5.97
CA PRO A 43 10.66 13.17 6.88
C PRO A 43 11.71 14.21 6.51
N ALA A 44 11.89 14.51 5.22
CA ALA A 44 12.88 15.47 4.74
C ALA A 44 12.65 16.90 5.28
N GLU A 45 11.38 17.32 5.44
CA GLU A 45 11.04 18.62 6.02
C GLU A 45 11.40 18.74 7.49
N PHE A 46 11.61 17.61 8.17
CA PHE A 46 11.99 17.51 9.59
C PHE A 46 13.48 17.18 9.79
N GLY A 47 14.29 17.33 8.74
CA GLY A 47 15.74 17.16 8.82
C GLY A 47 16.24 15.71 8.69
N PHE A 48 15.36 14.76 8.35
CA PHE A 48 15.78 13.41 8.04
C PHE A 48 16.24 13.34 6.58
N THR A 49 17.50 12.99 6.38
CA THR A 49 18.10 12.85 5.06
C THR A 49 18.40 11.40 4.74
N ALA A 50 18.48 11.07 3.46
CA ALA A 50 18.97 9.76 3.05
C ALA A 50 20.42 9.57 3.50
N PRO A 51 20.83 8.34 3.89
CA PRO A 51 22.24 8.05 4.22
C PRO A 51 23.19 8.44 3.08
N ASP A 52 24.38 8.94 3.44
CA ASP A 52 25.38 9.38 2.46
C ASP A 52 25.80 8.28 1.49
N GLU A 53 25.79 7.02 1.95
CA GLU A 53 26.08 5.85 1.13
C GLU A 53 25.07 5.69 -0.01
N VAL A 54 23.78 5.90 0.26
CA VAL A 54 22.70 5.82 -0.73
C VAL A 54 22.86 6.94 -1.77
N ILE A 55 23.12 8.17 -1.31
CA ILE A 55 23.33 9.32 -2.20
C ILE A 55 24.56 9.11 -3.08
N ARG A 56 25.66 8.63 -2.51
CA ARG A 56 26.90 8.36 -3.25
C ARG A 56 26.69 7.29 -4.31
N ASP A 57 26.02 6.20 -3.97
CA ASP A 57 25.73 5.10 -4.90
C ASP A 57 24.85 5.59 -6.06
N LEU A 58 23.81 6.37 -5.77
CA LEU A 58 22.97 6.99 -6.79
C LEU A 58 23.78 7.83 -7.78
N ILE A 59 24.66 8.72 -7.27
CA ILE A 59 25.49 9.59 -8.11
C ILE A 59 26.45 8.77 -8.98
N MET A 60 27.05 7.73 -8.43
CA MET A 60 28.00 6.88 -9.16
C MET A 60 27.33 6.06 -10.26
N ASN A 61 26.07 5.69 -10.08
CA ASN A 61 25.34 4.81 -10.99
C ASN A 61 24.35 5.53 -11.91
N VAL A 62 24.17 6.85 -11.81
CA VAL A 62 23.19 7.59 -12.60
C VAL A 62 23.37 7.38 -14.12
N ARG A 63 24.61 7.28 -14.61
CA ARG A 63 24.88 7.02 -16.03
C ARG A 63 24.45 5.62 -16.49
N ASN A 64 24.42 4.66 -15.58
CA ASN A 64 23.99 3.28 -15.88
C ASN A 64 22.46 3.17 -15.99
N SER A 65 21.72 4.21 -15.62
CA SER A 65 20.25 4.27 -15.68
C SER A 65 19.71 4.89 -16.98
N GLU A 66 20.56 5.24 -17.95
CA GLU A 66 20.17 5.86 -19.22
C GLU A 66 19.47 4.89 -20.17
N GLY A 67 19.66 3.58 -20.02
CA GLY A 67 19.12 2.54 -20.89
C GLY A 67 17.93 1.80 -20.30
N TYR A 68 17.32 0.96 -21.12
CA TYR A 68 16.31 0.01 -20.65
C TYR A 68 16.95 -1.05 -19.76
N SER A 69 16.18 -1.51 -18.77
CA SER A 69 16.54 -2.64 -17.90
C SER A 69 15.52 -3.77 -18.03
N ASP A 70 15.75 -4.88 -17.32
CA ASP A 70 14.80 -5.97 -17.20
C ASP A 70 13.46 -5.46 -16.64
N SER A 71 12.35 -5.93 -17.20
CA SER A 71 11.00 -5.53 -16.78
C SER A 71 10.66 -5.87 -15.32
N LYS A 72 11.32 -6.90 -14.77
CA LYS A 72 11.22 -7.22 -13.34
C LYS A 72 12.08 -6.31 -12.45
N GLY A 73 12.98 -5.51 -13.02
CA GLY A 73 13.96 -4.69 -12.32
C GLY A 73 15.39 -5.23 -12.45
N ILE A 74 16.39 -4.38 -12.16
CA ILE A 74 17.80 -4.74 -12.31
C ILE A 74 18.18 -5.92 -11.41
N PHE A 75 19.01 -6.82 -11.94
CA PHE A 75 19.41 -8.06 -11.27
C PHE A 75 20.03 -7.82 -9.88
N SER A 76 20.91 -6.83 -9.73
CA SER A 76 21.56 -6.53 -8.46
C SER A 76 20.58 -6.16 -7.35
N ALA A 77 19.55 -5.37 -7.66
CA ALA A 77 18.54 -4.97 -6.71
C ALA A 77 17.61 -6.16 -6.35
N ARG A 78 17.16 -6.93 -7.35
CA ARG A 78 16.37 -8.16 -7.09
C ARG A 78 17.13 -9.16 -6.22
N LYS A 79 18.43 -9.36 -6.51
CA LYS A 79 19.29 -10.22 -5.71
C LYS A 79 19.43 -9.72 -4.26
N ALA A 80 19.56 -8.41 -4.05
CA ALA A 80 19.63 -7.83 -2.72
C ALA A 80 18.33 -8.04 -1.93
N ILE A 81 17.18 -7.90 -2.59
CA ILE A 81 15.86 -8.16 -2.00
C ILE A 81 15.71 -9.64 -1.65
N MET A 82 16.09 -10.55 -2.55
CA MET A 82 16.07 -11.99 -2.28
C MET A 82 16.93 -12.34 -1.04
N GLN A 83 18.13 -11.80 -0.96
CA GLN A 83 19.01 -12.00 0.20
C GLN A 83 18.40 -11.44 1.49
N TYR A 84 17.75 -10.28 1.41
CA TYR A 84 17.03 -9.70 2.55
C TYR A 84 15.87 -10.61 3.00
N CYS A 85 15.08 -11.15 2.07
CA CYS A 85 14.03 -12.12 2.38
C CYS A 85 14.60 -13.37 3.07
N GLN A 86 15.74 -13.90 2.59
CA GLN A 86 16.42 -15.03 3.21
C GLN A 86 16.88 -14.74 4.63
N LEU A 87 17.44 -13.55 4.88
CA LEU A 87 17.85 -13.10 6.22
C LEU A 87 16.64 -12.95 7.17
N LYS A 88 15.49 -12.56 6.64
CA LYS A 88 14.21 -12.49 7.38
C LYS A 88 13.56 -13.88 7.59
N GLY A 89 14.10 -14.92 6.98
CA GLY A 89 13.59 -16.30 7.11
C GLY A 89 12.35 -16.58 6.24
N PHE A 90 12.09 -15.79 5.20
CA PHE A 90 11.03 -16.09 4.24
C PHE A 90 11.38 -17.36 3.47
N PRO A 91 10.52 -18.40 3.49
CA PRO A 91 10.78 -19.64 2.76
C PRO A 91 10.55 -19.46 1.26
N ASN A 92 11.36 -20.16 0.46
CA ASN A 92 11.11 -20.37 -0.97
C ASN A 92 11.00 -19.09 -1.83
N VAL A 93 11.69 -18.02 -1.48
CA VAL A 93 11.76 -16.80 -2.32
C VAL A 93 12.92 -16.94 -3.29
N ASP A 94 12.62 -16.98 -4.59
CA ASP A 94 13.60 -16.93 -5.68
C ASP A 94 13.69 -15.53 -6.27
N ILE A 95 14.78 -15.28 -7.01
CA ILE A 95 14.98 -14.01 -7.70
C ILE A 95 13.88 -13.73 -8.75
N ASP A 96 13.29 -14.77 -9.30
CA ASP A 96 12.22 -14.66 -10.30
C ASP A 96 10.86 -14.30 -9.72
N ASP A 97 10.70 -14.38 -8.39
CA ASP A 97 9.50 -13.95 -7.67
C ASP A 97 9.52 -12.45 -7.33
N ILE A 98 10.63 -11.75 -7.64
CA ILE A 98 10.85 -10.38 -7.23
C ILE A 98 10.63 -9.44 -8.41
N TYR A 99 9.75 -8.47 -8.19
CA TYR A 99 9.45 -7.37 -9.11
C TYR A 99 9.73 -6.04 -8.43
N ILE A 100 10.38 -5.14 -9.15
CA ILE A 100 10.71 -3.80 -8.65
C ILE A 100 9.84 -2.78 -9.39
N GLY A 101 9.15 -1.95 -8.62
CA GLY A 101 8.35 -0.84 -9.14
C GLY A 101 8.78 0.49 -8.54
N ASN A 102 8.17 1.55 -9.04
CA ASN A 102 8.36 2.91 -8.55
C ASN A 102 7.49 3.16 -7.31
N GLY A 103 7.86 2.54 -6.20
CA GLY A 103 7.12 2.58 -4.95
C GLY A 103 5.92 1.63 -4.90
N VAL A 104 5.34 1.49 -3.70
CA VAL A 104 4.18 0.62 -3.44
C VAL A 104 2.99 0.97 -4.33
N SER A 105 2.78 2.25 -4.63
CA SER A 105 1.65 2.71 -5.45
C SER A 105 1.62 2.09 -6.85
N GLU A 106 2.76 1.96 -7.51
CA GLU A 106 2.84 1.30 -8.80
C GLU A 106 2.57 -0.20 -8.65
N MET A 107 3.14 -0.84 -7.64
CA MET A 107 2.94 -2.27 -7.41
C MET A 107 1.48 -2.61 -7.11
N ILE A 108 0.77 -1.81 -6.32
CA ILE A 108 -0.67 -1.96 -6.09
C ILE A 108 -1.43 -1.85 -7.42
N SER A 109 -1.15 -0.80 -8.20
CA SER A 109 -1.84 -0.57 -9.48
C SER A 109 -1.66 -1.72 -10.46
N ILE A 110 -0.42 -2.19 -10.64
CA ILE A 110 -0.10 -3.28 -11.55
C ILE A 110 -0.73 -4.59 -11.07
N SER A 111 -0.66 -4.89 -9.77
CA SER A 111 -1.20 -6.12 -9.19
C SER A 111 -2.72 -6.20 -9.35
N MET A 112 -3.44 -5.11 -9.06
CA MET A 112 -4.90 -5.09 -9.21
C MET A 112 -5.31 -5.24 -10.67
N GLN A 113 -4.62 -4.56 -11.61
CA GLN A 113 -4.88 -4.70 -13.04
C GLN A 113 -4.58 -6.10 -13.59
N ALA A 114 -3.59 -6.79 -13.03
CA ALA A 114 -3.21 -8.12 -13.48
C ALA A 114 -4.12 -9.24 -12.94
N LEU A 115 -4.79 -9.03 -11.81
CA LEU A 115 -5.47 -10.08 -11.06
C LEU A 115 -6.99 -9.96 -11.06
N LEU A 116 -7.55 -8.76 -11.27
CA LEU A 116 -8.98 -8.53 -11.10
C LEU A 116 -9.72 -8.43 -12.44
N ASP A 117 -10.82 -9.13 -12.51
CA ASP A 117 -11.86 -8.97 -13.51
C ASP A 117 -13.05 -8.16 -12.93
N ASP A 118 -13.98 -7.75 -13.80
CA ASP A 118 -15.19 -7.02 -13.38
C ASP A 118 -16.02 -7.87 -12.41
N GLY A 119 -16.26 -7.32 -11.22
CA GLY A 119 -17.06 -7.95 -10.17
C GLY A 119 -16.27 -8.78 -9.15
N ASP A 120 -14.97 -8.97 -9.33
CA ASP A 120 -14.14 -9.56 -8.30
C ASP A 120 -14.07 -8.68 -7.05
N GLU A 121 -13.92 -9.31 -5.90
CA GLU A 121 -13.89 -8.62 -4.62
C GLU A 121 -12.52 -8.73 -3.96
N VAL A 122 -12.08 -7.63 -3.36
CA VAL A 122 -10.88 -7.56 -2.52
C VAL A 122 -11.27 -7.01 -1.16
N LEU A 123 -10.96 -7.76 -0.11
CA LEU A 123 -11.13 -7.30 1.27
C LEU A 123 -10.04 -6.29 1.60
N VAL A 124 -10.43 -5.09 2.04
CA VAL A 124 -9.53 -3.97 2.37
C VAL A 124 -9.82 -3.48 3.78
N PRO A 125 -8.82 -3.16 4.63
CA PRO A 125 -9.08 -2.66 5.97
C PRO A 125 -9.84 -1.32 5.95
N MET A 126 -10.59 -1.03 7.01
CA MET A 126 -11.20 0.27 7.23
C MET A 126 -10.95 0.74 8.67
N PRO A 127 -10.14 1.81 8.86
CA PRO A 127 -9.55 2.69 7.83
C PRO A 127 -8.36 2.09 7.10
N ASP A 128 -8.12 2.54 5.86
CA ASP A 128 -7.06 2.07 4.97
C ASP A 128 -6.19 3.20 4.40
N TYR A 129 -5.18 2.80 3.63
CA TYR A 129 -4.54 3.67 2.66
C TYR A 129 -5.41 3.71 1.39
N PRO A 130 -6.04 4.84 1.05
CA PRO A 130 -7.12 4.91 0.06
C PRO A 130 -6.75 4.44 -1.34
N LEU A 131 -5.46 4.29 -1.64
CA LEU A 131 -5.00 3.82 -2.94
C LEU A 131 -5.41 2.36 -3.22
N TRP A 132 -5.48 1.50 -2.19
CA TRP A 132 -5.94 0.13 -2.35
C TRP A 132 -7.36 0.11 -2.91
N THR A 133 -8.29 0.80 -2.25
CA THR A 133 -9.68 0.94 -2.72
C THR A 133 -9.76 1.54 -4.12
N ALA A 134 -8.95 2.58 -4.40
CA ALA A 134 -8.93 3.23 -5.70
C ALA A 134 -8.47 2.28 -6.81
N CYS A 135 -7.38 1.54 -6.59
CA CYS A 135 -6.82 0.63 -7.60
C CYS A 135 -7.73 -0.58 -7.84
N VAL A 136 -8.35 -1.14 -6.81
CA VAL A 136 -9.37 -2.20 -6.95
C VAL A 136 -10.51 -1.71 -7.85
N SER A 137 -11.09 -0.54 -7.55
CA SER A 137 -12.18 0.03 -8.35
C SER A 137 -11.77 0.34 -9.78
N LEU A 138 -10.57 0.90 -10.01
CA LEU A 138 -10.06 1.20 -11.34
C LEU A 138 -9.82 -0.06 -12.18
N ALA A 139 -9.45 -1.16 -11.54
CA ALA A 139 -9.29 -2.46 -12.19
C ALA A 139 -10.62 -3.16 -12.52
N GLY A 140 -11.76 -2.63 -12.06
CA GLY A 140 -13.10 -3.22 -12.28
C GLY A 140 -13.60 -4.06 -11.11
N GLY A 141 -12.80 -4.23 -10.06
CA GLY A 141 -13.17 -4.95 -8.86
C GLY A 141 -13.96 -4.10 -7.85
N ASN A 142 -14.44 -4.75 -6.82
CA ASN A 142 -15.16 -4.17 -5.68
C ASN A 142 -14.28 -4.23 -4.43
N ALA A 143 -13.94 -3.09 -3.85
CA ALA A 143 -13.29 -3.04 -2.55
C ALA A 143 -14.33 -3.26 -1.45
N VAL A 144 -14.22 -4.37 -0.73
CA VAL A 144 -15.09 -4.73 0.39
C VAL A 144 -14.34 -4.46 1.68
N HIS A 145 -14.78 -3.43 2.42
CA HIS A 145 -14.05 -3.00 3.61
C HIS A 145 -14.40 -3.84 4.84
N TYR A 146 -13.38 -4.40 5.48
CA TYR A 146 -13.51 -5.00 6.81
C TYR A 146 -13.14 -4.00 7.92
N VAL A 147 -13.82 -4.11 9.06
CA VAL A 147 -13.68 -3.17 10.16
C VAL A 147 -12.39 -3.42 10.94
N CYS A 148 -11.64 -2.34 11.21
CA CYS A 148 -10.61 -2.30 12.25
C CYS A 148 -11.14 -1.42 13.38
N ASP A 149 -11.52 -2.02 14.52
CA ASP A 149 -12.24 -1.33 15.58
C ASP A 149 -11.29 -0.48 16.44
N GLU A 150 -11.59 0.80 16.57
CA GLU A 150 -10.84 1.72 17.46
C GLU A 150 -10.77 1.22 18.91
N LYS A 151 -11.86 0.62 19.40
CA LYS A 151 -11.92 0.08 20.77
C LYS A 151 -11.04 -1.14 20.99
N SER A 152 -10.66 -1.80 19.88
CA SER A 152 -9.77 -2.96 19.85
C SER A 152 -8.39 -2.57 19.29
N ASN A 153 -7.90 -1.38 19.59
CA ASN A 153 -6.62 -0.85 19.10
C ASN A 153 -6.47 -0.85 17.58
N TRP A 154 -7.57 -0.69 16.86
CA TRP A 154 -7.62 -0.74 15.39
C TRP A 154 -7.21 -2.09 14.80
N TYR A 155 -7.37 -3.18 15.57
CA TYR A 155 -7.15 -4.52 15.04
C TYR A 155 -8.30 -4.95 14.15
N PRO A 156 -8.01 -5.74 13.10
CA PRO A 156 -9.04 -6.33 12.25
C PRO A 156 -10.06 -7.14 13.04
N ASP A 157 -11.34 -6.90 12.77
CA ASP A 157 -12.43 -7.72 13.28
C ASP A 157 -12.52 -9.00 12.44
N ILE A 158 -12.13 -10.11 13.04
CA ILE A 158 -12.06 -11.42 12.39
C ILE A 158 -13.43 -11.94 11.98
N ASP A 159 -14.45 -11.67 12.76
CA ASP A 159 -15.81 -12.12 12.45
C ASP A 159 -16.41 -11.26 11.33
N ASP A 160 -16.11 -9.98 11.29
CA ASP A 160 -16.48 -9.09 10.20
C ASP A 160 -15.82 -9.53 8.88
N ILE A 161 -14.50 -9.86 8.90
CA ILE A 161 -13.79 -10.42 7.74
C ILE A 161 -14.52 -11.67 7.23
N LYS A 162 -14.80 -12.65 8.09
CA LYS A 162 -15.49 -13.89 7.70
C LYS A 162 -16.85 -13.64 7.09
N SER A 163 -17.58 -12.68 7.64
CA SER A 163 -18.96 -12.35 7.18
C SER A 163 -18.99 -11.73 5.79
N LYS A 164 -17.88 -11.17 5.33
CA LYS A 164 -17.76 -10.43 4.06
C LYS A 164 -17.19 -11.26 2.92
N ILE A 165 -16.73 -12.46 3.18
CA ILE A 165 -16.23 -13.34 2.13
C ILE A 165 -17.38 -13.91 1.31
N THR A 166 -17.27 -13.78 0.00
CA THR A 166 -18.20 -14.35 -0.98
C THR A 166 -17.48 -15.22 -1.99
N SER A 167 -18.20 -15.81 -2.93
CA SER A 167 -17.61 -16.56 -4.04
C SER A 167 -16.79 -15.68 -5.01
N ASN A 168 -16.95 -14.36 -4.94
CA ASN A 168 -16.24 -13.40 -5.78
C ASN A 168 -14.98 -12.84 -5.10
N THR A 169 -14.78 -13.16 -3.81
CA THR A 169 -13.62 -12.66 -3.07
C THR A 169 -12.35 -13.36 -3.54
N LYS A 170 -11.40 -12.60 -4.10
CA LYS A 170 -10.11 -13.10 -4.59
C LYS A 170 -8.96 -12.85 -3.64
N ALA A 171 -9.01 -11.76 -2.87
CA ALA A 171 -7.86 -11.33 -2.08
C ALA A 171 -8.26 -10.59 -0.81
N ILE A 172 -7.33 -10.56 0.12
CA ILE A 172 -7.38 -9.72 1.33
C ILE A 172 -6.10 -8.88 1.45
N VAL A 173 -6.25 -7.60 1.72
CA VAL A 173 -5.16 -6.66 1.97
C VAL A 173 -4.93 -6.55 3.47
N VAL A 174 -3.69 -6.67 3.90
CA VAL A 174 -3.23 -6.46 5.28
C VAL A 174 -2.17 -5.37 5.25
N ILE A 175 -2.44 -4.22 5.87
CA ILE A 175 -1.49 -3.11 6.00
C ILE A 175 -0.93 -3.14 7.42
N ASN A 176 0.34 -3.53 7.59
CA ASN A 176 0.91 -3.74 8.91
C ASN A 176 2.40 -3.37 8.99
N PRO A 177 2.78 -2.34 9.75
CA PRO A 177 1.93 -1.42 10.54
C PRO A 177 0.92 -0.65 9.71
N ASN A 178 -0.27 -0.41 10.26
CA ASN A 178 -1.40 0.15 9.50
C ASN A 178 -1.23 1.65 9.21
N ASN A 179 -1.56 2.04 8.00
CA ASN A 179 -1.79 3.43 7.62
C ASN A 179 -3.31 3.60 7.43
N PRO A 180 -4.01 4.49 8.17
CA PRO A 180 -3.45 5.65 8.91
C PRO A 180 -3.33 5.48 10.43
N THR A 181 -3.71 4.35 11.02
CA THR A 181 -3.88 4.22 12.47
C THR A 181 -2.57 4.05 13.23
N GLY A 182 -1.50 3.59 12.57
CA GLY A 182 -0.24 3.21 13.20
C GLY A 182 -0.31 1.90 13.99
N SER A 183 -1.44 1.20 13.94
CA SER A 183 -1.62 -0.07 14.65
C SER A 183 -0.68 -1.15 14.13
N LEU A 184 -0.04 -1.86 15.05
CA LEU A 184 0.74 -3.06 14.77
C LEU A 184 -0.08 -4.28 15.18
N TYR A 185 -0.49 -5.08 14.20
CA TYR A 185 -1.35 -6.23 14.46
C TYR A 185 -0.58 -7.34 15.17
N PRO A 186 -1.14 -7.91 16.24
CA PRO A 186 -0.50 -9.00 16.95
C PRO A 186 -0.51 -10.29 16.13
N LYS A 187 0.43 -11.18 16.46
CA LYS A 187 0.66 -12.40 15.71
C LYS A 187 -0.58 -13.29 15.60
N ASP A 188 -1.34 -13.42 16.66
CA ASP A 188 -2.55 -14.24 16.71
C ASP A 188 -3.66 -13.73 15.79
N VAL A 189 -3.77 -12.42 15.60
CA VAL A 189 -4.69 -11.81 14.62
C VAL A 189 -4.21 -12.11 13.19
N LEU A 190 -2.91 -11.95 12.92
CA LEU A 190 -2.34 -12.26 11.62
C LEU A 190 -2.49 -13.75 11.27
N GLU A 191 -2.27 -14.65 12.22
CA GLU A 191 -2.45 -16.10 12.04
C GLU A 191 -3.91 -16.43 11.68
N GLN A 192 -4.89 -15.79 12.34
CA GLN A 192 -6.30 -15.99 12.00
C GLN A 192 -6.63 -15.49 10.57
N ILE A 193 -6.05 -14.36 10.14
CA ILE A 193 -6.22 -13.88 8.75
C ILE A 193 -5.62 -14.87 7.75
N VAL A 194 -4.43 -15.39 8.03
CA VAL A 194 -3.78 -16.42 7.18
C VAL A 194 -4.63 -17.68 7.08
N ASP A 195 -5.21 -18.12 8.19
CA ASP A 195 -6.07 -19.30 8.20
C ASP A 195 -7.37 -19.08 7.42
N ILE A 196 -7.97 -17.89 7.52
CA ILE A 196 -9.14 -17.52 6.72
C ILE A 196 -8.79 -17.52 5.23
N ALA A 197 -7.68 -16.89 4.87
CA ALA A 197 -7.23 -16.83 3.47
C ALA A 197 -7.00 -18.22 2.89
N ARG A 198 -6.35 -19.12 3.68
CA ARG A 198 -6.12 -20.52 3.28
C ARG A 198 -7.41 -21.32 3.11
N GLN A 199 -8.40 -21.12 3.99
CA GLN A 199 -9.68 -21.82 3.93
C GLN A 199 -10.56 -21.39 2.75
N ASN A 200 -10.32 -20.21 2.20
CA ASN A 200 -11.13 -19.62 1.14
C ASN A 200 -10.32 -19.38 -0.15
N ASP A 201 -9.10 -19.91 -0.25
CA ASP A 201 -8.18 -19.76 -1.40
C ASP A 201 -7.94 -18.31 -1.79
N LEU A 202 -7.79 -17.40 -0.80
CA LEU A 202 -7.56 -15.98 -1.04
C LEU A 202 -6.07 -15.67 -1.16
N ILE A 203 -5.75 -14.70 -2.03
CA ILE A 203 -4.42 -14.07 -2.08
C ILE A 203 -4.31 -13.07 -0.92
N ILE A 204 -3.19 -13.09 -0.19
CA ILE A 204 -2.88 -12.07 0.82
C ILE A 204 -1.93 -11.04 0.21
N PHE A 205 -2.33 -9.77 0.20
CA PHE A 205 -1.45 -8.64 -0.06
C PHE A 205 -0.97 -8.08 1.28
N ALA A 206 0.29 -8.32 1.64
CA ALA A 206 0.91 -7.75 2.83
C ALA A 206 1.63 -6.44 2.46
N ASP A 207 1.03 -5.32 2.87
CA ASP A 207 1.62 -4.00 2.73
C ASP A 207 2.44 -3.69 3.98
N GLU A 208 3.76 -3.82 3.87
CA GLU A 208 4.71 -3.68 4.96
C GLU A 208 5.61 -2.44 4.80
N ILE A 209 5.09 -1.37 4.18
CA ILE A 209 5.87 -0.14 3.92
C ILE A 209 6.47 0.45 5.19
N TYR A 210 5.86 0.22 6.34
CA TYR A 210 6.30 0.73 7.63
C TYR A 210 6.97 -0.31 8.54
N ASP A 211 7.43 -1.44 8.00
CA ASP A 211 8.00 -2.56 8.79
C ASP A 211 9.20 -2.15 9.68
N ARG A 212 9.86 -1.03 9.34
CA ARG A 212 11.02 -0.49 10.08
C ARG A 212 10.71 0.72 10.95
N LEU A 213 9.46 1.17 10.98
CA LEU A 213 9.01 2.32 11.78
C LEU A 213 8.25 1.89 13.03
N VAL A 214 8.61 0.76 13.63
CA VAL A 214 8.07 0.27 14.90
C VAL A 214 8.87 0.88 16.03
N MET A 215 8.20 1.62 16.93
CA MET A 215 8.85 2.41 17.98
C MET A 215 9.03 1.63 19.29
N ASP A 216 8.23 0.59 19.53
CA ASP A 216 8.16 -0.17 20.79
C ASP A 216 8.62 -1.63 20.62
N GLY A 217 9.31 -1.97 19.55
CA GLY A 217 9.72 -3.32 19.20
C GLY A 217 11.16 -3.66 19.47
#